data_4b7875e4ae4f6647febf7847636c8c60
#
_entry.id   4b7875e4ae4f6647febf7847636c8c60
#
_cell.length_a   1.000
_cell.length_b   1.000
_cell.length_c   1.000
_cell.angle_alpha   90.00
_cell.angle_beta   90.00
_cell.angle_gamma   90.00
#
_symmetry.space_group_name_H-M   'P 1'
#
loop_
_entity.id
_entity.type
_entity.pdbx_description
1 polymer ?
#
loop_
_entity_poly.entity_id
_entity_poly.type
_entity_poly.pdbx_seq_one_letter_code
_entity_poly.pdbx_strand_id
1 'polypeptide(L)'
;MKLPLTYDNYIFDLYGTLVDIHTDESDIAIWEKLAMFYGYYGALYEAKELKARYETLVKSSEAELKKKLEDMDIEKQNEASDAQFAISYAHEASPEIHIEDVFEKLYEEKGVNPTKELSVHTGQFFRVMSTEYIKLYPGTKEMLKELKKAGKNVYLLSNAQRIFTAYEMRRLDIFDLFDDVFISSDYNTKKPDIRFYKELINKHDIDVSKSLFIGNDSTTDIKVQRNAGWMPFM
;
A
#
# COMPACT_ATOMS: atom_id res chain seq x y z
N MET A 1 -12.52 20.15 10.10
CA MET A 1 -12.73 19.40 11.36
C MET A 1 -11.44 19.51 12.17
N LYS A 2 -11.47 19.82 13.45
CA LYS A 2 -10.24 19.84 14.27
C LYS A 2 -10.08 18.47 14.91
N LEU A 3 -8.94 17.82 14.72
CA LEU A 3 -8.60 16.59 15.44
C LEU A 3 -8.37 16.91 16.92
N PRO A 4 -8.80 16.02 17.85
CA PRO A 4 -8.43 16.15 19.24
C PRO A 4 -6.93 15.98 19.42
N LEU A 5 -6.26 16.87 20.14
CA LEU A 5 -4.82 16.78 20.44
C LEU A 5 -4.52 15.93 21.69
N THR A 6 -5.41 15.03 22.04
CA THR A 6 -5.33 14.19 23.26
C THR A 6 -4.46 12.95 23.09
N TYR A 7 -4.22 12.53 21.86
CA TYR A 7 -3.39 11.36 21.55
C TYR A 7 -1.92 11.75 21.39
N ASP A 8 -1.04 10.81 21.58
CA ASP A 8 0.39 10.98 21.37
C ASP A 8 0.77 10.65 19.92
N ASN A 9 0.09 9.65 19.32
CA ASN A 9 0.34 9.17 17.97
C ASN A 9 -0.89 9.33 17.08
N TYR A 10 -0.68 9.80 15.87
CA TYR A 10 -1.68 9.95 14.82
C TYR A 10 -1.24 9.16 13.60
N ILE A 11 -2.02 8.14 13.26
CA ILE A 11 -1.75 7.25 12.13
C ILE A 11 -2.79 7.51 11.05
N PHE A 12 -2.35 7.78 9.84
CA PHE A 12 -3.23 8.11 8.72
C PHE A 12 -3.15 7.06 7.63
N ASP A 13 -4.29 6.72 7.05
CA ASP A 13 -4.34 6.24 5.68
C ASP A 13 -4.10 7.41 4.71
N LEU A 14 -3.76 7.09 3.43
CA LEU A 14 -3.42 8.12 2.45
C LEU A 14 -4.57 8.42 1.49
N TYR A 15 -4.87 7.46 0.62
CA TYR A 15 -5.81 7.66 -0.47
C TYR A 15 -7.25 7.57 0.01
N GLY A 16 -8.07 8.59 -0.34
CA GLY A 16 -9.42 8.73 0.20
C GLY A 16 -9.49 9.35 1.59
N THR A 17 -8.34 9.54 2.28
CA THR A 17 -8.23 10.14 3.61
C THR A 17 -7.51 11.49 3.57
N LEU A 18 -6.30 11.54 3.09
CA LEU A 18 -5.47 12.75 2.95
C LEU A 18 -5.36 13.21 1.50
N VAL A 19 -5.39 12.27 0.57
CA VAL A 19 -5.21 12.47 -0.86
C VAL A 19 -6.44 12.01 -1.61
N ASP A 20 -6.99 12.91 -2.42
CA ASP A 20 -8.01 12.63 -3.42
C ASP A 20 -7.32 12.30 -4.75
N ILE A 21 -7.51 11.08 -5.22
CA ILE A 21 -6.92 10.58 -6.46
C ILE A 21 -7.97 9.85 -7.28
N HIS A 22 -7.91 10.02 -8.59
CA HIS A 22 -8.68 9.20 -9.52
C HIS A 22 -7.78 8.58 -10.57
N THR A 23 -7.88 7.25 -10.69
CA THR A 23 -7.17 6.46 -11.70
C THR A 23 -8.16 5.62 -12.48
N ASP A 24 -8.01 5.56 -13.79
CA ASP A 24 -8.76 4.65 -14.66
C ASP A 24 -7.79 3.73 -15.42
N GLU A 25 -7.72 2.48 -14.99
CA GLU A 25 -6.94 1.43 -15.66
C GLU A 25 -7.80 0.62 -16.65
N SER A 26 -9.09 0.96 -16.77
CA SER A 26 -10.01 0.25 -17.67
C SER A 26 -9.89 0.70 -19.12
N ASP A 27 -9.45 1.95 -19.37
CA ASP A 27 -9.32 2.54 -20.70
C ASP A 27 -8.27 1.80 -21.55
N ILE A 28 -8.72 1.24 -22.67
CA ILE A 28 -7.86 0.48 -23.59
C ILE A 28 -6.75 1.35 -24.20
N ALA A 29 -6.96 2.66 -24.34
CA ALA A 29 -5.96 3.57 -24.89
C ALA A 29 -4.69 3.65 -24.00
N ILE A 30 -4.82 3.42 -22.70
CA ILE A 30 -3.68 3.32 -21.78
C ILE A 30 -2.86 2.08 -22.11
N TRP A 31 -3.53 0.94 -22.33
CA TRP A 31 -2.89 -0.33 -22.68
C TRP A 31 -2.26 -0.31 -24.08
N GLU A 32 -2.83 0.44 -25.03
CA GLU A 32 -2.20 0.68 -26.34
C GLU A 32 -0.86 1.40 -26.19
N LYS A 33 -0.83 2.47 -25.40
CA LYS A 33 0.41 3.21 -25.11
C LYS A 33 1.42 2.38 -24.34
N LEU A 34 0.95 1.59 -23.36
CA LEU A 34 1.82 0.70 -22.59
C LEU A 34 2.41 -0.41 -23.49
N ALA A 35 1.61 -0.99 -24.40
CA ALA A 35 2.10 -1.97 -25.38
C ALA A 35 3.15 -1.36 -26.32
N MET A 36 2.97 -0.11 -26.76
CA MET A 36 4.00 0.62 -27.52
C MET A 36 5.27 0.79 -26.69
N PHE A 37 5.15 1.13 -25.41
CA PHE A 37 6.31 1.28 -24.50
C PHE A 37 7.06 -0.05 -24.38
N TYR A 38 6.38 -1.17 -24.16
CA TYR A 38 7.00 -2.50 -24.17
C TYR A 38 7.70 -2.82 -25.50
N GLY A 39 7.09 -2.42 -26.63
CA GLY A 39 7.64 -2.60 -27.98
C GLY A 39 8.98 -1.91 -28.20
N TYR A 40 9.22 -0.75 -27.60
CA TYR A 40 10.54 -0.07 -27.65
C TYR A 40 11.69 -0.92 -27.09
N TYR A 41 11.37 -1.85 -26.20
CA TYR A 41 12.32 -2.76 -25.58
C TYR A 41 12.25 -4.19 -26.15
N GLY A 42 11.49 -4.39 -27.22
CA GLY A 42 11.39 -5.66 -27.93
C GLY A 42 10.32 -6.62 -27.41
N ALA A 43 9.56 -6.26 -26.38
CA ALA A 43 8.44 -7.05 -25.87
C ALA A 43 7.13 -6.67 -26.61
N LEU A 44 6.80 -7.43 -27.65
CA LEU A 44 5.66 -7.12 -28.53
C LEU A 44 4.35 -7.68 -27.97
N TYR A 45 3.41 -6.79 -27.70
CA TYR A 45 2.07 -7.11 -27.22
C TYR A 45 1.00 -6.37 -28.03
N GLU A 46 -0.12 -7.04 -28.23
CA GLU A 46 -1.38 -6.34 -28.50
C GLU A 46 -1.96 -5.80 -27.18
N ALA A 47 -2.61 -4.63 -27.22
CA ALA A 47 -3.10 -3.96 -26.00
C ALA A 47 -4.01 -4.85 -25.13
N LYS A 48 -4.95 -5.56 -25.78
CA LYS A 48 -5.87 -6.48 -25.07
C LYS A 48 -5.14 -7.69 -24.46
N GLU A 49 -4.14 -8.21 -25.16
CA GLU A 49 -3.29 -9.28 -24.67
C GLU A 49 -2.52 -8.82 -23.43
N LEU A 50 -1.86 -7.66 -23.51
CA LEU A 50 -1.08 -7.09 -22.41
C LEU A 50 -1.95 -6.91 -21.17
N LYS A 51 -3.15 -6.32 -21.30
CA LYS A 51 -4.10 -6.14 -20.20
C LYS A 51 -4.48 -7.49 -19.56
N ALA A 52 -4.88 -8.45 -20.37
CA ALA A 52 -5.27 -9.77 -19.86
C ALA A 52 -4.12 -10.51 -19.16
N ARG A 53 -2.90 -10.39 -19.67
CA ARG A 53 -1.71 -10.99 -19.04
C ARG A 53 -1.38 -10.30 -17.71
N TYR A 54 -1.40 -8.97 -17.68
CA TYR A 54 -1.23 -8.19 -16.45
C TYR A 54 -2.21 -8.62 -15.36
N GLU A 55 -3.52 -8.63 -15.66
CA GLU A 55 -4.55 -9.04 -14.71
C GLU A 55 -4.36 -10.49 -14.21
N THR A 56 -3.90 -11.37 -15.10
CA THR A 56 -3.61 -12.77 -14.74
C THR A 56 -2.40 -12.86 -13.81
N LEU A 57 -1.31 -12.15 -14.13
CA LEU A 57 -0.10 -12.15 -13.33
C LEU A 57 -0.31 -11.52 -11.95
N VAL A 58 -1.08 -10.45 -11.86
CA VAL A 58 -1.46 -9.86 -10.56
C VAL A 58 -2.16 -10.90 -9.70
N LYS A 59 -3.22 -11.54 -10.22
CA LYS A 59 -4.00 -12.54 -9.48
C LYS A 59 -3.16 -13.76 -9.07
N SER A 60 -2.33 -14.27 -9.97
CA SER A 60 -1.48 -15.43 -9.65
C SER A 60 -0.41 -15.09 -8.62
N SER A 61 0.23 -13.93 -8.74
CA SER A 61 1.25 -13.49 -7.77
C SER A 61 0.65 -13.22 -6.38
N GLU A 62 -0.56 -12.62 -6.31
CA GLU A 62 -1.27 -12.47 -5.04
C GLU A 62 -1.64 -13.82 -4.41
N ALA A 63 -2.11 -14.78 -5.21
CA ALA A 63 -2.45 -16.11 -4.73
C ALA A 63 -1.22 -16.87 -4.20
N GLU A 64 -0.09 -16.81 -4.92
CA GLU A 64 1.18 -17.40 -4.49
C GLU A 64 1.67 -16.77 -3.18
N LEU A 65 1.64 -15.45 -3.08
CA LEU A 65 2.05 -14.74 -1.88
C LEU A 65 1.11 -15.04 -0.70
N LYS A 66 -0.21 -15.09 -0.95
CA LYS A 66 -1.19 -15.47 0.08
C LYS A 66 -0.87 -16.83 0.68
N LYS A 67 -0.67 -17.83 -0.17
CA LYS A 67 -0.28 -19.17 0.27
C LYS A 67 0.99 -19.17 1.11
N LYS A 68 2.01 -18.46 0.65
CA LYS A 68 3.28 -18.33 1.40
C LYS A 68 3.10 -17.71 2.77
N LEU A 69 2.27 -16.68 2.89
CA LEU A 69 1.96 -16.04 4.17
C LEU A 69 1.19 -16.96 5.12
N GLU A 70 0.24 -17.74 4.59
CA GLU A 70 -0.53 -18.75 5.34
C GLU A 70 0.37 -19.90 5.83
N ASP A 71 1.27 -20.40 4.98
CA ASP A 71 2.23 -21.44 5.37
C ASP A 71 3.15 -20.96 6.51
N MET A 72 3.64 -19.71 6.45
CA MET A 72 4.43 -19.10 7.53
C MET A 72 3.66 -18.99 8.85
N ASP A 73 2.35 -18.71 8.81
CA ASP A 73 1.52 -18.66 10.01
C ASP A 73 1.34 -20.04 10.64
N ILE A 74 1.18 -21.09 9.82
CA ILE A 74 1.09 -22.47 10.29
C ILE A 74 2.40 -22.90 10.97
N GLU A 75 3.55 -22.57 10.41
CA GLU A 75 4.86 -22.85 11.00
C GLU A 75 4.99 -22.19 12.37
N LYS A 76 4.68 -20.90 12.47
CA LYS A 76 4.74 -20.16 13.75
C LYS A 76 3.74 -20.68 14.79
N GLN A 77 2.54 -21.11 14.38
CA GLN A 77 1.56 -21.73 15.28
C GLN A 77 2.08 -23.06 15.84
N ASN A 78 2.76 -23.85 15.02
CA ASN A 78 3.35 -25.12 15.45
C ASN A 78 4.54 -24.95 16.40
N GLU A 79 5.25 -23.86 16.31
CA GLU A 79 6.37 -23.50 17.21
C GLU A 79 5.88 -22.87 18.53
N ALA A 80 4.65 -22.30 18.53
CA ALA A 80 4.11 -21.63 19.71
C ALA A 80 3.54 -22.63 20.71
N SER A 81 4.14 -22.68 21.89
CA SER A 81 3.66 -23.47 23.04
C SER A 81 2.47 -22.82 23.78
N ASP A 82 2.07 -21.60 23.42
CA ASP A 82 1.07 -20.79 24.12
C ASP A 82 -0.16 -20.54 23.25
N ALA A 83 -1.34 -20.97 23.75
CA ALA A 83 -2.62 -20.83 23.04
C ALA A 83 -2.97 -19.35 22.72
N GLN A 84 -2.50 -18.40 23.52
CA GLN A 84 -2.72 -16.97 23.32
C GLN A 84 -1.90 -16.44 22.13
N PHE A 85 -0.73 -17.03 21.87
CA PHE A 85 0.10 -16.73 20.73
C PHE A 85 -0.51 -17.29 19.43
N ALA A 86 -1.07 -18.51 19.46
CA ALA A 86 -1.76 -19.12 18.34
C ALA A 86 -2.99 -18.30 17.88
N ILE A 87 -3.79 -17.78 18.82
CA ILE A 87 -4.95 -16.90 18.52
C ILE A 87 -4.50 -15.59 17.85
N SER A 88 -3.34 -15.08 18.20
CA SER A 88 -2.78 -13.83 17.65
C SER A 88 -2.42 -13.91 16.15
N TYR A 89 -2.31 -15.10 15.58
CA TYR A 89 -2.01 -15.35 14.16
C TYR A 89 -3.20 -15.92 13.36
N ALA A 90 -4.34 -16.22 14.01
CA ALA A 90 -5.54 -16.70 13.35
C ALA A 90 -6.28 -15.55 12.64
N HIS A 91 -5.72 -15.06 11.53
CA HIS A 91 -6.31 -14.02 10.70
C HIS A 91 -6.14 -14.37 9.22
N GLU A 92 -6.98 -13.78 8.39
CA GLU A 92 -6.90 -13.96 6.95
C GLU A 92 -5.71 -13.17 6.38
N ALA A 93 -4.83 -13.85 5.65
CA ALA A 93 -3.71 -13.21 4.97
C ALA A 93 -4.19 -12.26 3.87
N SER A 94 -3.73 -11.03 3.90
CA SER A 94 -3.97 -10.01 2.87
C SER A 94 -2.64 -9.68 2.17
N PRO A 95 -2.31 -10.39 1.07
CA PRO A 95 -1.04 -10.21 0.39
C PRO A 95 -0.97 -8.86 -0.32
N GLU A 96 0.21 -8.25 -0.33
CA GLU A 96 0.55 -7.11 -1.19
C GLU A 96 1.80 -7.44 -1.99
N ILE A 97 1.66 -7.58 -3.30
CA ILE A 97 2.77 -7.86 -4.21
C ILE A 97 3.55 -6.58 -4.54
N HIS A 98 4.78 -6.73 -4.98
CA HIS A 98 5.50 -5.66 -5.67
C HIS A 98 5.01 -5.60 -7.11
N ILE A 99 4.30 -4.54 -7.47
CA ILE A 99 3.71 -4.44 -8.81
C ILE A 99 4.75 -4.38 -9.92
N GLU A 100 5.94 -3.87 -9.62
CA GLU A 100 7.07 -3.86 -10.57
C GLU A 100 7.51 -5.27 -10.99
N ASP A 101 7.31 -6.29 -10.15
CA ASP A 101 7.63 -7.68 -10.50
C ASP A 101 6.64 -8.23 -11.55
N VAL A 102 5.41 -7.71 -11.59
CA VAL A 102 4.44 -8.02 -12.64
C VAL A 102 4.88 -7.42 -13.97
N PHE A 103 5.34 -6.17 -13.96
CA PHE A 103 5.88 -5.52 -15.17
C PHE A 103 7.16 -6.21 -15.66
N GLU A 104 8.00 -6.70 -14.75
CA GLU A 104 9.17 -7.53 -15.08
C GLU A 104 8.78 -8.82 -15.81
N LYS A 105 7.87 -9.60 -15.22
CA LYS A 105 7.37 -10.86 -15.80
C LYS A 105 6.78 -10.66 -17.21
N LEU A 106 6.10 -9.54 -17.46
CA LEU A 106 5.57 -9.23 -18.78
C LEU A 106 6.68 -9.03 -19.83
N TYR A 107 7.83 -8.50 -19.48
CA TYR A 107 9.01 -8.47 -20.37
C TYR A 107 9.56 -9.87 -20.59
N GLU A 108 9.73 -10.64 -19.53
CA GLU A 108 10.28 -12.00 -19.57
C GLU A 108 9.44 -12.94 -20.44
N GLU A 109 8.10 -12.85 -20.40
CA GLU A 109 7.17 -13.62 -21.25
C GLU A 109 7.42 -13.40 -22.75
N LYS A 110 8.00 -12.28 -23.14
CA LYS A 110 8.37 -11.96 -24.52
C LYS A 110 9.87 -12.17 -24.81
N GLY A 111 10.58 -12.82 -23.89
CA GLY A 111 12.01 -13.13 -24.04
C GLY A 111 12.93 -11.92 -23.84
N VAL A 112 12.42 -10.83 -23.25
CA VAL A 112 13.21 -9.66 -22.87
C VAL A 112 13.58 -9.78 -21.40
N ASN A 113 14.86 -9.56 -21.08
CA ASN A 113 15.37 -9.56 -19.71
C ASN A 113 15.54 -8.10 -19.25
N PRO A 114 14.56 -7.51 -18.53
CA PRO A 114 14.59 -6.12 -18.15
C PRO A 114 15.55 -5.88 -16.97
N THR A 115 16.01 -4.64 -16.82
CA THR A 115 16.60 -4.22 -15.54
C THR A 115 15.47 -3.93 -14.54
N LYS A 116 15.76 -3.99 -13.24
CA LYS A 116 14.80 -3.61 -12.21
C LYS A 116 14.29 -2.17 -12.39
N GLU A 117 15.17 -1.26 -12.80
CA GLU A 117 14.82 0.12 -13.11
C GLU A 117 13.80 0.23 -14.24
N LEU A 118 13.96 -0.57 -15.30
CA LEU A 118 13.01 -0.58 -16.41
C LEU A 118 11.63 -1.05 -15.94
N SER A 119 11.55 -2.08 -15.11
CA SER A 119 10.29 -2.58 -14.55
C SER A 119 9.60 -1.51 -13.69
N VAL A 120 10.36 -0.81 -12.85
CA VAL A 120 9.87 0.33 -12.05
C VAL A 120 9.38 1.47 -12.95
N HIS A 121 10.16 1.88 -13.96
CA HIS A 121 9.79 2.96 -14.87
C HIS A 121 8.55 2.60 -15.70
N THR A 122 8.39 1.33 -16.07
CA THR A 122 7.19 0.85 -16.78
C THR A 122 5.95 1.00 -15.90
N GLY A 123 6.04 0.61 -14.63
CA GLY A 123 4.96 0.81 -13.66
C GLY A 123 4.65 2.28 -13.43
N GLN A 124 5.67 3.13 -13.30
CA GLN A 124 5.48 4.58 -13.15
C GLN A 124 4.86 5.22 -14.40
N PHE A 125 5.24 4.80 -15.59
CA PHE A 125 4.63 5.22 -16.83
C PHE A 125 3.14 4.83 -16.89
N PHE A 126 2.83 3.58 -16.54
CA PHE A 126 1.45 3.11 -16.42
C PHE A 126 0.63 3.95 -15.43
N ARG A 127 1.21 4.23 -14.25
CA ARG A 127 0.58 5.06 -13.21
C ARG A 127 0.28 6.47 -13.72
N VAL A 128 1.24 7.11 -14.41
CA VAL A 128 1.05 8.46 -14.97
C VAL A 128 -0.07 8.49 -16.00
N MET A 129 -0.14 7.45 -16.87
CA MET A 129 -1.17 7.41 -17.91
C MET A 129 -2.55 7.10 -17.35
N SER A 130 -2.66 6.31 -16.30
CA SER A 130 -3.93 5.95 -15.67
C SER A 130 -4.45 6.99 -14.67
N THR A 131 -3.60 7.95 -14.23
CA THR A 131 -3.99 8.96 -13.25
C THR A 131 -4.64 10.16 -13.95
N GLU A 132 -5.92 10.40 -13.67
CA GLU A 132 -6.61 11.60 -14.15
C GLU A 132 -6.27 12.83 -13.31
N TYR A 133 -6.31 12.67 -11.97
CA TYR A 133 -5.88 13.71 -11.04
C TYR A 133 -5.37 13.14 -9.73
N ILE A 134 -4.55 13.94 -9.05
CA ILE A 134 -4.11 13.72 -7.68
C ILE A 134 -3.98 15.06 -6.97
N LYS A 135 -4.61 15.22 -5.81
CA LYS A 135 -4.61 16.43 -5.00
C LYS A 135 -4.84 16.12 -3.52
N LEU A 136 -4.47 17.04 -2.65
CA LEU A 136 -4.80 16.95 -1.22
C LEU A 136 -6.27 17.30 -0.99
N TYR A 137 -6.89 16.64 -0.01
CA TYR A 137 -8.12 17.18 0.56
C TYR A 137 -7.85 18.51 1.26
N PRO A 138 -8.83 19.46 1.25
CA PRO A 138 -8.65 20.77 1.87
C PRO A 138 -8.29 20.65 3.37
N GLY A 139 -7.25 21.37 3.78
CA GLY A 139 -6.79 21.41 5.17
C GLY A 139 -5.84 20.27 5.59
N THR A 140 -5.53 19.31 4.72
CA THR A 140 -4.63 18.20 5.02
C THR A 140 -3.25 18.68 5.48
N LYS A 141 -2.62 19.57 4.71
CA LYS A 141 -1.26 20.03 4.97
C LYS A 141 -1.18 20.87 6.24
N GLU A 142 -2.16 21.71 6.46
CA GLU A 142 -2.30 22.53 7.67
C GLU A 142 -2.47 21.65 8.90
N MET A 143 -3.34 20.65 8.84
CA MET A 143 -3.59 19.70 9.92
C MET A 143 -2.32 18.93 10.30
N LEU A 144 -1.59 18.36 9.32
CA LEU A 144 -0.34 17.65 9.57
C LEU A 144 0.71 18.56 10.24
N LYS A 145 0.85 19.79 9.75
CA LYS A 145 1.76 20.79 10.35
C LYS A 145 1.37 21.17 11.78
N GLU A 146 0.08 21.30 12.07
CA GLU A 146 -0.40 21.60 13.44
C GLU A 146 -0.12 20.43 14.40
N LEU A 147 -0.27 19.18 13.97
CA LEU A 147 0.11 18.00 14.75
C LEU A 147 1.60 17.99 15.07
N LYS A 148 2.44 18.23 14.07
CA LYS A 148 3.90 18.32 14.24
C LYS A 148 4.30 19.44 15.17
N LYS A 149 3.68 20.63 15.03
CA LYS A 149 3.90 21.78 15.91
C LYS A 149 3.47 21.51 17.35
N ALA A 150 2.45 20.69 17.55
CA ALA A 150 1.98 20.24 18.87
C ALA A 150 2.86 19.11 19.47
N GLY A 151 3.96 18.74 18.81
CA GLY A 151 4.88 17.69 19.27
C GLY A 151 4.29 16.28 19.20
N LYS A 152 3.32 16.06 18.29
CA LYS A 152 2.69 14.75 18.10
C LYS A 152 3.47 13.92 17.08
N ASN A 153 3.48 12.60 17.30
CA ASN A 153 4.00 11.66 16.33
C ASN A 153 2.95 11.45 15.22
N VAL A 154 3.40 11.52 13.98
CA VAL A 154 2.53 11.43 12.79
C VAL A 154 3.06 10.33 11.87
N TYR A 155 2.27 9.28 11.66
CA TYR A 155 2.64 8.14 10.85
C TYR A 155 1.68 7.93 9.69
N LEU A 156 2.19 7.36 8.61
CA LEU A 156 1.37 6.86 7.51
C LEU A 156 1.33 5.33 7.56
N LEU A 157 0.14 4.74 7.37
CA LEU A 157 -0.05 3.30 7.16
C LEU A 157 -1.05 3.10 6.02
N SER A 158 -0.55 2.87 4.80
CA SER A 158 -1.37 2.86 3.58
C SER A 158 -1.19 1.60 2.74
N ASN A 159 -2.32 1.09 2.23
CA ASN A 159 -2.34 0.05 1.20
C ASN A 159 -1.98 0.70 -0.14
N ALA A 160 -0.75 0.50 -0.60
CA ALA A 160 -0.22 1.18 -1.77
C ALA A 160 1.08 0.54 -2.30
N GLN A 161 1.53 1.02 -3.45
CA GLN A 161 2.80 0.63 -4.07
C GLN A 161 3.86 1.72 -3.87
N ARG A 162 5.00 1.36 -3.28
CA ARG A 162 6.12 2.30 -2.99
C ARG A 162 6.57 3.07 -4.22
N ILE A 163 6.65 2.41 -5.36
CA ILE A 163 7.14 3.00 -6.61
C ILE A 163 6.29 4.18 -7.12
N PHE A 164 5.05 4.31 -6.66
CA PHE A 164 4.14 5.42 -6.97
C PHE A 164 4.06 6.42 -5.81
N THR A 165 3.72 5.90 -4.64
CA THR A 165 3.27 6.68 -3.49
C THR A 165 4.34 7.60 -2.94
N ALA A 166 5.60 7.16 -2.90
CA ALA A 166 6.69 7.97 -2.36
C ALA A 166 6.91 9.27 -3.17
N TYR A 167 6.78 9.21 -4.50
CA TYR A 167 6.87 10.39 -5.35
C TYR A 167 5.62 11.27 -5.23
N GLU A 168 4.43 10.67 -5.24
CA GLU A 168 3.15 11.38 -5.14
C GLU A 168 3.08 12.21 -3.83
N MET A 169 3.50 11.64 -2.70
CA MET A 169 3.58 12.36 -1.42
C MET A 169 4.59 13.52 -1.44
N ARG A 170 5.76 13.33 -2.09
CA ARG A 170 6.76 14.42 -2.25
C ARG A 170 6.22 15.52 -3.14
N ARG A 171 5.61 15.19 -4.27
CA ARG A 171 4.96 16.15 -5.18
C ARG A 171 3.87 16.98 -4.49
N LEU A 172 3.17 16.38 -3.51
CA LEU A 172 2.14 17.03 -2.71
C LEU A 172 2.71 17.77 -1.49
N ASP A 173 4.03 17.75 -1.28
CA ASP A 173 4.76 18.35 -0.14
C ASP A 173 4.24 17.88 1.22
N ILE A 174 3.91 16.60 1.35
CA ILE A 174 3.46 16.01 2.62
C ILE A 174 4.37 14.90 3.15
N PHE A 175 5.30 14.37 2.34
CA PHE A 175 6.15 13.24 2.73
C PHE A 175 6.92 13.52 4.03
N ASP A 176 7.56 14.68 4.12
CA ASP A 176 8.40 15.08 5.25
C ASP A 176 7.60 15.57 6.47
N LEU A 177 6.26 15.54 6.40
CA LEU A 177 5.38 15.85 7.53
C LEU A 177 5.09 14.61 8.39
N PHE A 178 5.51 13.42 7.95
CA PHE A 178 5.40 12.18 8.70
C PHE A 178 6.72 11.84 9.38
N ASP A 179 6.64 11.27 10.58
CA ASP A 179 7.81 10.71 11.27
C ASP A 179 8.25 9.40 10.63
N ASP A 180 7.29 8.63 10.08
CA ASP A 180 7.56 7.45 9.26
C ASP A 180 6.41 7.13 8.32
N VAL A 181 6.72 6.39 7.24
CA VAL A 181 5.80 6.09 6.14
C VAL A 181 5.81 4.59 5.85
N PHE A 182 4.73 3.90 6.26
CA PHE A 182 4.51 2.48 6.03
C PHE A 182 3.61 2.30 4.81
N ILE A 183 4.15 1.68 3.78
CA ILE A 183 3.46 1.34 2.53
C ILE A 183 3.44 -0.17 2.39
N SER A 184 2.27 -0.76 2.16
CA SER A 184 2.04 -2.20 2.21
C SER A 184 2.96 -3.02 1.29
N SER A 185 3.33 -2.50 0.12
CA SER A 185 4.25 -3.19 -0.78
C SER A 185 5.64 -3.44 -0.18
N ASP A 186 6.10 -2.62 0.77
CA ASP A 186 7.39 -2.85 1.43
C ASP A 186 7.38 -4.05 2.39
N TYR A 187 6.19 -4.49 2.78
CA TYR A 187 5.98 -5.52 3.81
C TYR A 187 5.33 -6.79 3.29
N ASN A 188 5.01 -6.86 1.99
CA ASN A 188 4.30 -7.98 1.35
C ASN A 188 2.92 -8.29 1.96
N THR A 189 2.36 -7.38 2.75
CA THR A 189 1.07 -7.53 3.41
C THR A 189 0.39 -6.18 3.53
N LYS A 190 -0.94 -6.17 3.45
CA LYS A 190 -1.76 -4.96 3.49
C LYS A 190 -2.87 -5.03 4.52
N LYS A 191 -3.43 -3.89 4.94
CA LYS A 191 -4.64 -3.83 5.75
C LYS A 191 -5.76 -4.64 5.06
N PRO A 192 -6.56 -5.44 5.75
CA PRO A 192 -6.73 -5.53 7.21
C PRO A 192 -5.82 -6.55 7.92
N ASP A 193 -4.79 -7.08 7.30
CA ASP A 193 -3.87 -8.03 7.93
C ASP A 193 -3.15 -7.41 9.12
N ILE A 194 -3.26 -8.04 10.29
CA ILE A 194 -2.68 -7.53 11.56
C ILE A 194 -1.15 -7.42 11.49
N ARG A 195 -0.48 -8.21 10.65
CA ARG A 195 0.98 -8.14 10.46
C ARG A 195 1.42 -6.76 10.03
N PHE A 196 0.69 -6.12 9.11
CA PHE A 196 1.04 -4.80 8.62
C PHE A 196 0.93 -3.72 9.72
N TYR A 197 -0.07 -3.81 10.60
CA TYR A 197 -0.18 -2.91 11.75
C TYR A 197 0.94 -3.16 12.78
N LYS A 198 1.30 -4.43 13.01
CA LYS A 198 2.38 -4.79 13.93
C LYS A 198 3.75 -4.24 13.49
N GLU A 199 4.01 -4.10 12.19
CA GLU A 199 5.24 -3.48 11.70
C GLU A 199 5.41 -2.05 12.24
N LEU A 200 4.36 -1.23 12.16
CA LEU A 200 4.36 0.12 12.72
C LEU A 200 4.47 0.11 14.25
N ILE A 201 3.63 -0.70 14.92
CA ILE A 201 3.58 -0.77 16.38
C ILE A 201 4.94 -1.15 16.95
N ASN A 202 5.54 -2.22 16.43
CA ASN A 202 6.81 -2.76 16.93
C ASN A 202 8.00 -1.82 16.63
N LYS A 203 8.02 -1.19 15.45
CA LYS A 203 9.13 -0.30 15.07
C LYS A 203 9.22 0.94 15.94
N HIS A 204 8.08 1.45 16.40
CA HIS A 204 8.00 2.71 17.16
C HIS A 204 7.52 2.54 18.60
N ASP A 205 7.39 1.31 19.09
CA ASP A 205 6.90 0.98 20.44
C ASP A 205 5.58 1.74 20.76
N ILE A 206 4.62 1.66 19.82
CA ILE A 206 3.41 2.46 19.87
C ILE A 206 2.46 1.97 20.96
N ASP A 207 2.15 2.84 21.92
CA ASP A 207 1.03 2.64 22.84
C ASP A 207 -0.30 2.89 22.09
N VAL A 208 -0.97 1.79 21.76
CA VAL A 208 -2.24 1.81 21.01
C VAL A 208 -3.32 2.59 21.74
N SER A 209 -3.33 2.57 23.08
CA SER A 209 -4.30 3.31 23.91
C SER A 209 -4.15 4.83 23.84
N LYS A 210 -2.97 5.31 23.42
CA LYS A 210 -2.63 6.73 23.19
C LYS A 210 -2.53 7.10 21.74
N SER A 211 -3.10 6.29 20.86
CA SER A 211 -2.98 6.44 19.43
C SER A 211 -4.35 6.58 18.77
N LEU A 212 -4.41 7.42 17.73
CA LEU A 212 -5.58 7.62 16.89
C LEU A 212 -5.26 7.22 15.47
N PHE A 213 -6.06 6.29 14.92
CA PHE A 213 -5.98 5.93 13.51
C PHE A 213 -7.10 6.65 12.74
N ILE A 214 -6.76 7.24 11.61
CA ILE A 214 -7.64 8.00 10.73
C ILE A 214 -7.62 7.38 9.35
N GLY A 215 -8.77 6.88 8.88
CA GLY A 215 -8.94 6.27 7.57
C GLY A 215 -10.38 6.34 7.10
N ASN A 216 -10.61 6.04 5.82
CA ASN A 216 -11.92 6.13 5.18
C ASN A 216 -12.59 4.78 4.91
N ASP A 217 -11.85 3.67 5.02
CA ASP A 217 -12.37 2.34 4.72
C ASP A 217 -12.81 1.61 5.99
N SER A 218 -14.13 1.34 6.09
CA SER A 218 -14.72 0.66 7.23
C SER A 218 -14.25 -0.78 7.42
N THR A 219 -13.78 -1.42 6.37
CA THR A 219 -13.37 -2.83 6.38
C THR A 219 -11.88 -3.01 6.71
N THR A 220 -11.04 -2.16 6.16
CA THR A 220 -9.60 -2.22 6.35
C THR A 220 -9.11 -1.35 7.51
N ASP A 221 -9.71 -0.17 7.73
CA ASP A 221 -9.23 0.77 8.72
C ASP A 221 -9.94 0.64 10.07
N ILE A 222 -11.26 0.38 10.10
CA ILE A 222 -12.05 0.45 11.33
C ILE A 222 -12.22 -0.90 12.03
N LYS A 223 -12.50 -1.96 11.26
CA LYS A 223 -12.81 -3.28 11.84
C LYS A 223 -11.62 -3.91 12.56
N VAL A 224 -10.43 -3.75 11.99
CA VAL A 224 -9.19 -4.30 12.56
C VAL A 224 -8.68 -3.45 13.72
N GLN A 225 -8.91 -2.14 13.69
CA GLN A 225 -8.58 -1.25 14.81
C GLN A 225 -9.24 -1.69 16.10
N ARG A 226 -10.52 -2.08 16.07
CA ARG A 226 -11.23 -2.60 17.25
C ARG A 226 -10.61 -3.89 17.78
N ASN A 227 -10.14 -4.77 16.90
CA ASN A 227 -9.50 -6.02 17.29
C ASN A 227 -8.07 -5.82 17.81
N ALA A 228 -7.39 -4.75 17.39
CA ALA A 228 -6.06 -4.36 17.84
C ALA A 228 -6.09 -3.43 19.08
N GLY A 229 -7.28 -3.09 19.61
CA GLY A 229 -7.43 -2.20 20.77
C GLY A 229 -7.35 -0.72 20.44
N TRP A 230 -7.41 -0.33 19.17
CA TRP A 230 -7.37 1.08 18.73
C TRP A 230 -8.74 1.74 18.82
N MET A 231 -8.74 3.04 19.09
CA MET A 231 -9.96 3.84 18.98
C MET A 231 -10.13 4.34 17.55
N PRO A 232 -11.17 3.91 16.82
CA PRO A 232 -11.40 4.39 15.46
C PRO A 232 -11.99 5.81 15.47
N PHE A 233 -11.52 6.64 14.56
CA PHE A 233 -12.11 7.93 14.25
C PHE A 233 -12.53 7.97 12.77
N MET A 234 -13.85 8.18 12.54
CA MET A 234 -14.41 8.40 11.20
C MET A 234 -14.54 9.87 10.86
#